data_192598a54415c522de66acdd5b140ccb
#
_entry.id   192598a54415c522de66acdd5b140ccb
#
_cell.length_a   1.000
_cell.length_b   1.000
_cell.length_c   1.000
_cell.angle_alpha   90.00
_cell.angle_beta   90.00
_cell.angle_gamma   90.00
#
_symmetry.space_group_name_H-M   'P 1'
#
loop_
_entity.id
_entity.type
_entity.pdbx_description
1 polymer ?
#
loop_
_entity_poly.entity_id
_entity_poly.type
_entity_poly.pdbx_seq_one_letter_code
_entity_poly.pdbx_strand_id
1 'polypeptide(L)'
;MVLDHFEDILICGKKYKELSLKRHSLDEFKDTPFVSLTSQTGTRNFYNQYFLDNGVSFHPDIEVSTTDQIIPLIVHNLGIAFYPRKLAQPYLDKGEVYEIPLIQSLPHRKVCLVKDPNKSQSIASSKLIESLTHR
;
A
#
# COMPACT_ATOMS: atom_id res chain seq x y z
N MET A 1 -5.09 -14.08 -15.53
CA MET A 1 -5.24 -12.85 -16.33
C MET A 1 -4.86 -11.63 -15.51
N VAL A 2 -4.03 -10.79 -16.05
CA VAL A 2 -3.66 -9.53 -15.40
C VAL A 2 -4.72 -8.48 -15.78
N LEU A 3 -5.38 -7.89 -14.76
CA LEU A 3 -6.42 -6.89 -14.96
C LEU A 3 -5.87 -5.46 -14.96
N ASP A 4 -4.87 -5.19 -14.13
CA ASP A 4 -4.33 -3.85 -13.96
C ASP A 4 -2.97 -3.94 -13.27
N HIS A 5 -2.22 -2.85 -13.35
CA HIS A 5 -1.01 -2.62 -12.57
C HIS A 5 -1.25 -1.46 -11.64
N PHE A 6 -0.71 -1.51 -10.44
CA PHE A 6 -0.78 -0.40 -9.51
C PHE A 6 0.54 -0.23 -8.77
N GLU A 7 0.76 0.97 -8.29
CA GLU A 7 1.94 1.27 -7.51
C GLU A 7 1.55 1.69 -6.09
N ASP A 8 2.43 1.33 -5.14
CA ASP A 8 2.32 1.80 -3.77
C ASP A 8 3.21 3.02 -3.59
N ILE A 9 2.78 3.92 -2.71
CA ILE A 9 3.56 5.05 -2.27
C ILE A 9 3.65 5.04 -0.75
N LEU A 10 4.64 5.72 -0.20
CA LEU A 10 4.73 5.95 1.23
C LEU A 10 4.01 7.26 1.55
N ILE A 11 3.10 7.22 2.52
CA ILE A 11 2.29 8.38 2.91
C ILE A 11 2.45 8.70 4.39
N CYS A 12 2.24 9.97 4.73
CA CYS A 12 2.26 10.46 6.10
C CYS A 12 1.20 11.53 6.31
N GLY A 13 0.87 11.81 7.56
CA GLY A 13 0.01 12.93 7.94
C GLY A 13 0.81 14.22 8.14
N LYS A 14 0.13 15.26 8.63
CA LYS A 14 0.71 16.60 8.77
C LYS A 14 1.93 16.66 9.69
N LYS A 15 1.96 15.83 10.74
CA LYS A 15 3.09 15.79 11.68
C LYS A 15 4.41 15.48 10.98
N TYR A 16 4.37 14.65 9.94
CA TYR A 16 5.55 14.19 9.22
C TYR A 16 5.69 14.85 7.84
N LYS A 17 4.99 15.94 7.60
CA LYS A 17 4.95 16.63 6.31
C LYS A 17 6.33 16.96 5.75
N GLU A 18 7.30 17.28 6.62
CA GLU A 18 8.66 17.61 6.20
C GLU A 18 9.33 16.47 5.42
N LEU A 19 8.93 15.23 5.69
CA LEU A 19 9.45 14.06 4.96
C LEU A 19 9.07 14.08 3.48
N SER A 20 8.01 14.81 3.11
CA SER A 20 7.57 14.92 1.71
C SER A 20 8.45 15.85 0.86
N LEU A 21 9.34 16.61 1.48
CA LEU A 21 10.11 17.67 0.80
C LEU A 21 11.35 17.16 0.07
N LYS A 22 11.84 15.97 0.38
CA LYS A 22 13.01 15.38 -0.26
C LYS A 22 12.91 13.86 -0.29
N ARG A 23 13.78 13.23 -1.09
CA ARG A 23 13.84 11.76 -1.16
C ARG A 23 14.53 11.20 0.08
N HIS A 24 14.03 10.07 0.55
CA HIS A 24 14.57 9.36 1.71
C HIS A 24 14.94 7.93 1.35
N SER A 25 15.94 7.40 2.06
CA SER A 25 16.26 5.98 2.00
C SER A 25 15.46 5.23 3.08
N LEU A 26 15.15 3.96 2.83
CA LEU A 26 14.37 3.14 3.77
C LEU A 26 15.00 3.03 5.16
N ASP A 27 16.33 3.07 5.25
CA ASP A 27 17.04 2.97 6.53
C ASP A 27 16.88 4.23 7.41
N GLU A 28 16.39 5.34 6.85
CA GLU A 28 16.14 6.57 7.62
C GLU A 28 14.93 6.46 8.54
N PHE A 29 14.07 5.46 8.34
CA PHE A 29 12.80 5.33 9.07
C PHE A 29 12.86 4.37 10.26
N LYS A 30 14.04 4.03 10.76
CA LYS A 30 14.19 3.08 11.88
C LYS A 30 13.42 3.50 13.13
N ASP A 31 13.38 4.80 13.40
CA ASP A 31 12.70 5.36 14.57
C ASP A 31 11.36 6.00 14.26
N THR A 32 10.89 5.88 13.03
CA THR A 32 9.59 6.40 12.62
C THR A 32 8.55 5.29 12.70
N PRO A 33 7.41 5.52 13.39
CA PRO A 33 6.38 4.47 13.49
C PRO A 33 5.77 4.15 12.14
N PHE A 34 5.64 2.86 11.85
CA PHE A 34 4.96 2.36 10.65
C PHE A 34 3.63 1.71 11.00
N VAL A 35 2.63 1.97 10.18
CA VAL A 35 1.35 1.27 10.19
C VAL A 35 1.32 0.34 8.98
N SER A 36 0.98 -0.92 9.17
CA SER A 36 0.88 -1.89 8.08
C SER A 36 -0.18 -2.95 8.37
N LEU A 37 -0.47 -3.75 7.36
CA LEU A 37 -1.35 -4.89 7.52
C LEU A 37 -0.65 -5.99 8.33
N THR A 38 -1.45 -6.90 8.89
CA THR A 38 -0.93 -8.02 9.66
C THR A 38 -0.02 -8.92 8.83
N SER A 39 0.87 -9.64 9.51
CA SER A 39 1.89 -10.48 8.89
C SER A 39 1.35 -11.62 8.02
N GLN A 40 0.06 -11.91 8.12
CA GLN A 40 -0.57 -13.01 7.36
C GLN A 40 -1.11 -12.58 6.00
N THR A 41 -0.98 -11.31 5.62
CA THR A 41 -1.47 -10.82 4.33
C THR A 41 -0.40 -10.87 3.26
N GLY A 42 -0.82 -11.09 2.01
CA GLY A 42 0.08 -11.04 0.86
C GLY A 42 0.70 -9.65 0.67
N THR A 43 -0.07 -8.59 0.95
CA THR A 43 0.40 -7.21 0.88
C THR A 43 1.54 -6.97 1.88
N ARG A 44 1.39 -7.45 3.12
CA ARG A 44 2.45 -7.33 4.12
C ARG A 44 3.70 -8.10 3.70
N ASN A 45 3.55 -9.29 3.13
CA ASN A 45 4.68 -10.08 2.62
C ASN A 45 5.40 -9.35 1.48
N PHE A 46 4.66 -8.67 0.63
CA PHE A 46 5.24 -7.85 -0.43
C PHE A 46 6.13 -6.73 0.15
N TYR A 47 5.67 -6.03 1.17
CA TYR A 47 6.48 -4.98 1.82
C TYR A 47 7.69 -5.56 2.55
N ASN A 48 7.52 -6.68 3.25
CA ASN A 48 8.64 -7.35 3.91
C ASN A 48 9.75 -7.68 2.91
N GLN A 49 9.38 -8.23 1.76
CA GLN A 49 10.35 -8.60 0.71
C GLN A 49 11.02 -7.36 0.11
N TYR A 50 10.27 -6.30 -0.13
CA TYR A 50 10.80 -5.04 -0.63
C TYR A 50 11.89 -4.48 0.30
N PHE A 51 11.64 -4.48 1.61
CA PHE A 51 12.63 -4.03 2.58
C PHE A 51 13.85 -4.96 2.57
N LEU A 52 13.66 -6.27 2.59
CA LEU A 52 14.77 -7.24 2.57
C LEU A 52 15.64 -7.09 1.31
N ASP A 53 15.02 -6.88 0.16
CA ASP A 53 15.74 -6.68 -1.11
C ASP A 53 16.62 -5.42 -1.08
N ASN A 54 16.30 -4.49 -0.21
CA ASN A 54 17.06 -3.26 -0.01
C ASN A 54 17.90 -3.27 1.28
N GLY A 55 18.09 -4.44 1.89
CA GLY A 55 18.97 -4.61 3.04
C GLY A 55 18.43 -4.08 4.37
N VAL A 56 17.13 -3.88 4.47
CA VAL A 56 16.48 -3.35 5.67
C VAL A 56 15.42 -4.32 6.16
N SER A 57 15.26 -4.46 7.47
CA SER A 57 14.18 -5.24 8.06
C SER A 57 12.95 -4.36 8.28
N PHE A 58 11.76 -4.89 8.01
CA PHE A 58 10.50 -4.17 8.19
C PHE A 58 9.80 -4.63 9.47
N HIS A 59 9.64 -3.70 10.42
CA HIS A 59 9.02 -3.96 11.71
C HIS A 59 7.96 -2.88 12.00
N PRO A 60 6.72 -3.03 11.49
CA PRO A 60 5.69 -2.04 11.76
C PRO A 60 5.31 -2.01 13.24
N ASP A 61 5.03 -0.81 13.73
CA ASP A 61 4.67 -0.57 15.12
C ASP A 61 3.18 -0.78 15.37
N ILE A 62 2.37 -0.56 14.35
CA ILE A 62 0.91 -0.74 14.39
C ILE A 62 0.51 -1.67 13.25
N GLU A 63 -0.24 -2.71 13.59
CA GLU A 63 -0.79 -3.64 12.60
C GLU A 63 -2.30 -3.53 12.56
N VAL A 64 -2.87 -3.53 11.35
CA VAL A 64 -4.32 -3.47 11.13
C VAL A 64 -4.76 -4.64 10.25
N SER A 65 -6.04 -5.01 10.35
CA SER A 65 -6.58 -6.16 9.62
C SER A 65 -6.93 -5.86 8.17
N THR A 66 -7.33 -4.63 7.88
CA THR A 66 -7.83 -4.23 6.56
C THR A 66 -7.20 -2.92 6.10
N THR A 67 -7.11 -2.76 4.77
CA THR A 67 -6.48 -1.59 4.14
C THR A 67 -7.19 -0.29 4.49
N ASP A 68 -8.51 -0.29 4.60
CA ASP A 68 -9.30 0.90 4.92
C ASP A 68 -9.03 1.46 6.32
N GLN A 69 -8.44 0.68 7.21
CA GLN A 69 -8.06 1.14 8.55
C GLN A 69 -6.79 1.99 8.55
N ILE A 70 -6.02 1.97 7.48
CA ILE A 70 -4.72 2.66 7.40
C ILE A 70 -4.89 4.18 7.35
N ILE A 71 -5.73 4.68 6.45
CA ILE A 71 -5.87 6.13 6.20
C ILE A 71 -6.24 6.91 7.48
N PRO A 72 -7.25 6.51 8.27
CA PRO A 72 -7.56 7.24 9.51
C PRO A 72 -6.37 7.36 10.46
N LEU A 73 -5.56 6.31 10.57
CA LEU A 73 -4.39 6.32 11.45
C LEU A 73 -3.32 7.28 10.93
N ILE A 74 -3.13 7.33 9.62
CA ILE A 74 -2.14 8.24 9.01
C ILE A 74 -2.59 9.69 9.13
N VAL A 75 -3.85 9.98 8.87
CA VAL A 75 -4.42 11.34 9.02
C VAL A 75 -4.26 11.83 10.47
N HIS A 76 -4.38 10.93 11.44
CA HIS A 76 -4.21 11.26 12.86
C HIS A 76 -2.76 11.17 13.33
N ASN A 77 -1.80 11.05 12.43
CA ASN A 77 -0.36 11.12 12.72
C ASN A 77 0.18 9.99 13.60
N LEU A 78 -0.43 8.81 13.55
CA LEU A 78 0.05 7.66 14.33
C LEU A 78 1.25 6.96 13.70
N GLY A 79 1.58 7.30 12.46
CA GLY A 79 2.74 6.75 11.78
C GLY A 79 2.73 7.06 10.28
N ILE A 80 3.61 6.38 9.56
CA ILE A 80 3.67 6.41 8.11
C ILE A 80 3.29 5.03 7.57
N ALA A 81 2.86 4.96 6.32
CA ALA A 81 2.40 3.70 5.74
C ALA A 81 2.55 3.68 4.23
N PHE A 82 2.71 2.47 3.68
CA PHE A 82 2.56 2.24 2.24
C PHE A 82 1.09 2.09 1.90
N TYR A 83 0.70 2.65 0.78
CA TYR A 83 -0.69 2.65 0.34
C TYR A 83 -0.75 2.78 -1.19
N PRO A 84 -1.73 2.14 -1.87
CA PRO A 84 -1.85 2.29 -3.32
C PRO A 84 -2.09 3.75 -3.71
N ARG A 85 -1.32 4.24 -4.68
CA ARG A 85 -1.38 5.65 -5.12
C ARG A 85 -2.79 6.08 -5.51
N LYS A 86 -3.48 5.27 -6.30
CA LYS A 86 -4.82 5.63 -6.77
C LYS A 86 -5.82 5.79 -5.62
N LEU A 87 -5.70 4.96 -4.59
CA LEU A 87 -6.56 5.04 -3.41
C LEU A 87 -6.17 6.21 -2.50
N ALA A 88 -4.90 6.59 -2.50
CA ALA A 88 -4.42 7.72 -1.72
C ALA A 88 -4.73 9.07 -2.37
N GLN A 89 -4.94 9.10 -3.68
CA GLN A 89 -5.06 10.35 -4.46
C GLN A 89 -6.09 11.33 -3.92
N PRO A 90 -7.32 10.94 -3.54
CA PRO A 90 -8.28 11.89 -2.96
C PRO A 90 -7.77 12.58 -1.69
N TYR A 91 -7.02 11.86 -0.87
CA TYR A 91 -6.46 12.39 0.38
C TYR A 91 -5.24 13.27 0.12
N LEU A 92 -4.45 12.95 -0.89
CA LEU A 92 -3.34 13.79 -1.35
C LEU A 92 -3.87 15.12 -1.89
N ASP A 93 -4.93 15.08 -2.69
CA ASP A 93 -5.53 16.26 -3.31
C ASP A 93 -6.12 17.21 -2.27
N LYS A 94 -6.66 16.67 -1.17
CA LYS A 94 -7.21 17.45 -0.06
C LYS A 94 -6.15 17.94 0.92
N GLY A 95 -4.91 17.48 0.79
CA GLY A 95 -3.86 17.81 1.74
C GLY A 95 -4.01 17.14 3.10
N GLU A 96 -4.73 16.01 3.16
CA GLU A 96 -4.90 15.22 4.39
C GLU A 96 -3.73 14.28 4.63
N VAL A 97 -3.10 13.81 3.55
CA VAL A 97 -1.87 13.02 3.60
C VAL A 97 -0.88 13.58 2.59
N TYR A 98 0.39 13.21 2.76
CA TYR A 98 1.49 13.65 1.91
C TYR A 98 2.30 12.44 1.47
N GLU A 99 2.78 12.45 0.24
CA GLU A 99 3.66 11.41 -0.26
C GLU A 99 5.10 11.66 0.21
N ILE A 100 5.75 10.62 0.73
CA ILE A 100 7.17 10.64 1.08
C ILE A 100 7.94 10.02 -0.09
N PRO A 101 8.75 10.80 -0.84
CA PRO A 101 9.53 10.24 -1.93
C PRO A 101 10.62 9.30 -1.41
N LEU A 102 10.85 8.21 -2.12
CA LEU A 102 11.85 7.20 -1.75
C LEU A 102 12.93 7.09 -2.83
N ILE A 103 14.18 6.87 -2.39
CA ILE A 103 15.30 6.58 -3.28
C ILE A 103 15.11 5.19 -3.90
N GLN A 104 14.71 4.21 -3.07
CA GLN A 104 14.42 2.86 -3.54
C GLN A 104 12.99 2.82 -4.09
N SER A 105 12.84 2.52 -5.36
CA SER A 105 11.51 2.40 -5.96
C SER A 105 10.85 1.08 -5.58
N LEU A 106 9.54 1.11 -5.30
CA LEU A 106 8.77 -0.12 -5.12
C LEU A 106 8.44 -0.73 -6.46
N PRO A 107 8.49 -2.07 -6.57
CA PRO A 107 7.98 -2.75 -7.76
C PRO A 107 6.47 -2.48 -7.91
N HIS A 108 6.00 -2.36 -9.13
CA HIS A 108 4.57 -2.26 -9.38
C HIS A 108 3.90 -3.60 -9.08
N ARG A 109 2.72 -3.56 -8.51
CA ARG A 109 1.93 -4.74 -8.25
C ARG A 109 0.87 -4.91 -9.34
N LYS A 110 0.44 -6.16 -9.54
CA LYS A 110 -0.54 -6.52 -10.55
C LYS A 110 -1.82 -6.97 -9.88
N VAL A 111 -2.95 -6.53 -10.41
CA VAL A 111 -4.26 -7.09 -10.06
C VAL A 111 -4.50 -8.23 -11.04
N CYS A 112 -4.53 -9.45 -10.53
CA CYS A 112 -4.71 -10.65 -11.33
C CYS A 112 -6.03 -11.31 -11.02
N LEU A 113 -6.69 -11.82 -12.07
CA LEU A 113 -7.86 -12.67 -11.92
C LEU A 113 -7.40 -14.12 -11.97
N VAL A 114 -7.63 -14.85 -10.86
CA VAL A 114 -7.35 -16.28 -10.77
C VAL A 114 -8.68 -17.03 -10.82
N LYS A 115 -8.78 -17.97 -11.74
CA LYS A 115 -9.98 -18.74 -11.97
C LYS A 115 -9.67 -20.21 -11.71
N ASP A 116 -10.47 -20.84 -10.83
CA ASP A 116 -10.37 -22.28 -10.60
C ASP A 116 -11.18 -22.99 -11.70
N PRO A 117 -10.51 -23.78 -12.58
CA PRO A 117 -11.23 -24.44 -13.67
C PRO A 117 -12.18 -25.54 -13.19
N ASN A 118 -12.06 -25.99 -11.94
CA ASN A 118 -12.88 -27.05 -11.36
C ASN A 118 -14.12 -26.52 -10.61
N LYS A 119 -14.30 -25.18 -10.57
CA LYS A 119 -15.44 -24.56 -9.88
C LYS A 119 -16.29 -23.75 -10.83
N SER A 120 -17.62 -23.88 -10.67
CA SER A 120 -18.55 -23.02 -11.37
C SER A 120 -18.49 -21.61 -10.79
N GLN A 121 -18.57 -20.61 -11.66
CA GLN A 121 -18.65 -19.24 -11.20
C GLN A 121 -20.06 -18.89 -10.78
N SER A 122 -20.20 -18.15 -9.69
CA SER A 122 -21.47 -17.55 -9.32
C SER A 122 -21.82 -16.41 -10.29
N ILE A 123 -23.11 -16.06 -10.35
CA ILE A 123 -23.57 -14.92 -11.16
C ILE A 123 -22.88 -13.64 -10.73
N ALA A 124 -22.71 -13.43 -9.42
CA ALA A 124 -22.03 -12.27 -8.88
C ALA A 124 -20.55 -12.19 -9.31
N SER A 125 -19.85 -13.33 -9.28
CA SER A 125 -18.45 -13.42 -9.73
C SER A 125 -18.33 -13.12 -11.22
N SER A 126 -19.24 -13.64 -12.04
CA SER A 126 -19.24 -13.40 -13.49
C SER A 126 -19.47 -11.92 -13.82
N LYS A 127 -20.37 -11.25 -13.11
CA LYS A 127 -20.63 -9.82 -13.28
C LYS A 127 -19.45 -8.98 -12.84
N LEU A 128 -18.77 -9.36 -11.76
CA LEU A 128 -17.57 -8.67 -11.31
C LEU A 128 -16.44 -8.75 -12.35
N ILE A 129 -16.23 -9.94 -12.90
CA ILE A 129 -15.22 -10.16 -13.95
C ILE A 129 -15.54 -9.30 -15.18
N GLU A 130 -16.78 -9.29 -15.62
CA GLU A 130 -17.22 -8.48 -16.75
C GLU A 130 -16.97 -6.99 -16.50
N SER A 131 -17.34 -6.49 -15.32
CA SER A 131 -17.10 -5.09 -14.93
C SER A 131 -15.63 -4.73 -14.94
N LEU A 132 -14.74 -5.62 -14.44
CA LEU A 132 -13.30 -5.37 -14.39
C LEU A 132 -12.64 -5.43 -15.76
N THR A 133 -13.13 -6.26 -16.68
CA THR A 133 -12.53 -6.42 -18.00
C THR A 133 -12.99 -5.38 -19.03
N HIS A 134 -14.06 -4.66 -18.74
CA HIS A 134 -14.63 -3.61 -19.61
C HIS A 134 -14.25 -2.18 -19.19
N ARG A 135 -13.23 -2.04 -18.41
CA ARG A 135 -12.73 -0.70 -18.03
C ARG A 135 -12.03 0.00 -19.18
#